data_e11493a787240cd4eacb23f29986825f
#
_entry.id   e11493a787240cd4eacb23f29986825f
#
_cell.length_a   1.000
_cell.length_b   1.000
_cell.length_c   1.000
_cell.angle_alpha   90.00
_cell.angle_beta   90.00
_cell.angle_gamma   90.00
#
_symmetry.space_group_name_H-M   'P 1'
#
loop_
_entity.id
_entity.type
_entity.pdbx_description
1 polymer ?
#
loop_
_entity_poly.entity_id
_entity_poly.type
_entity_poly.pdbx_seq_one_letter_code
_entity_poly.pdbx_strand_id
1 'polypeptide(L)'
;MIKTVIMGTGRMGSLIRTTAEGIVDAAGEPVFDIVAQIGFDLSELENAPAADVIIDFSNVATFDAVVAYVERTGAALVSGTTGYTPEQMDRLRDLGQCTRVMHSGNYSIGIAALRHLVAQATRELPGFDCEIVETHHNQKVDAPSGTAKLLLDAVVEAEPEAGYHPVYGREGMCGARDPKEIGMHSLRGGTVAGVHEVSFFGQDEEVTLTHRATSRQIFVNGALAAAQKLVTREPGFYTFDQVMFA
;
A
#
# COMPACT_ATOMS: atom_id res chain seq x y z
N MET A 1 -9.92 -21.12 -11.11
CA MET A 1 -9.25 -19.90 -11.63
C MET A 1 -10.11 -18.68 -11.31
N ILE A 2 -9.47 -17.57 -10.91
CA ILE A 2 -10.11 -16.29 -10.62
C ILE A 2 -10.12 -15.46 -11.91
N LYS A 3 -11.28 -15.20 -12.48
CA LYS A 3 -11.40 -14.33 -13.65
C LYS A 3 -11.03 -12.92 -13.28
N THR A 4 -10.04 -12.37 -13.94
CA THR A 4 -9.38 -11.12 -13.54
C THR A 4 -9.33 -10.13 -14.70
N VAL A 5 -9.80 -8.92 -14.45
CA VAL A 5 -9.53 -7.75 -15.29
C VAL A 5 -8.40 -6.95 -14.67
N ILE A 6 -7.44 -6.53 -15.48
CA ILE A 6 -6.36 -5.64 -15.04
C ILE A 6 -6.60 -4.25 -15.66
N MET A 7 -6.75 -3.24 -14.82
CA MET A 7 -6.80 -1.84 -15.25
C MET A 7 -5.42 -1.20 -15.12
N GLY A 8 -4.85 -0.86 -16.26
CA GLY A 8 -3.51 -0.29 -16.40
C GLY A 8 -2.59 -1.15 -17.27
N THR A 9 -1.90 -0.49 -18.21
CA THR A 9 -0.87 -1.09 -19.10
C THR A 9 0.52 -0.54 -18.82
N GLY A 10 0.65 0.28 -17.76
CA GLY A 10 1.92 0.81 -17.29
C GLY A 10 2.79 -0.27 -16.61
N ARG A 11 3.91 0.17 -16.03
CA ARG A 11 4.89 -0.74 -15.37
C ARG A 11 4.26 -1.71 -14.36
N MET A 12 3.33 -1.22 -13.52
CA MET A 12 2.67 -2.07 -12.52
C MET A 12 1.67 -3.03 -13.16
N GLY A 13 0.78 -2.53 -14.03
CA GLY A 13 -0.22 -3.38 -14.68
C GLY A 13 0.40 -4.50 -15.53
N SER A 14 1.48 -4.21 -16.29
CA SER A 14 2.20 -5.23 -17.05
C SER A 14 2.86 -6.27 -16.14
N LEU A 15 3.45 -5.84 -15.03
CA LEU A 15 4.09 -6.74 -14.08
C LEU A 15 3.05 -7.60 -13.34
N ILE A 16 1.87 -7.05 -13.00
CA ILE A 16 0.74 -7.79 -12.41
C ILE A 16 0.30 -8.88 -13.37
N ARG A 17 0.11 -8.56 -14.66
CA ARG A 17 -0.29 -9.54 -15.67
C ARG A 17 0.71 -10.68 -15.77
N THR A 18 1.98 -10.36 -16.04
CA THR A 18 3.01 -11.39 -16.21
C THR A 18 3.16 -12.27 -14.97
N THR A 19 3.03 -11.69 -13.78
CA THR A 19 3.13 -12.46 -12.54
C THR A 19 1.90 -13.33 -12.33
N ALA A 20 0.69 -12.80 -12.56
CA ALA A 20 -0.57 -13.54 -12.41
C ALA A 20 -0.64 -14.78 -13.32
N GLU A 21 -0.19 -14.63 -14.59
CA GLU A 21 -0.12 -15.73 -15.58
C GLU A 21 0.83 -16.86 -15.14
N GLY A 22 1.79 -16.58 -14.24
CA GLY A 22 2.74 -17.57 -13.73
C GLY A 22 2.35 -18.19 -12.40
N ILE A 23 1.27 -17.74 -11.74
CA ILE A 23 0.86 -18.30 -10.44
C ILE A 23 0.00 -19.56 -10.65
N VAL A 24 0.47 -20.65 -10.03
CA VAL A 24 -0.26 -21.92 -10.00
C VAL A 24 -0.59 -22.32 -8.58
N ASP A 25 -1.63 -23.09 -8.39
CA ASP A 25 -2.00 -23.67 -7.10
C ASP A 25 -1.17 -24.94 -6.77
N ALA A 26 -1.49 -25.59 -5.66
CA ALA A 26 -0.79 -26.81 -5.22
C ALA A 26 -0.95 -28.00 -6.19
N ALA A 27 -1.95 -27.98 -7.07
CA ALA A 27 -2.17 -28.99 -8.09
C ALA A 27 -1.45 -28.65 -9.43
N GLY A 28 -0.83 -27.47 -9.51
CA GLY A 28 -0.18 -26.97 -10.72
C GLY A 28 -1.13 -26.25 -11.68
N GLU A 29 -2.38 -25.99 -11.26
CA GLU A 29 -3.38 -25.32 -12.10
C GLU A 29 -3.28 -23.79 -11.96
N PRO A 30 -3.50 -23.01 -13.04
CA PRO A 30 -3.47 -21.56 -12.99
C PRO A 30 -4.47 -21.00 -11.95
N VAL A 31 -4.00 -20.07 -11.11
CA VAL A 31 -4.86 -19.40 -10.12
C VAL A 31 -5.69 -18.29 -10.76
N PHE A 32 -5.11 -17.53 -11.68
CA PHE A 32 -5.74 -16.40 -12.34
C PHE A 32 -6.04 -16.69 -13.81
N ASP A 33 -7.20 -16.24 -14.29
CA ASP A 33 -7.59 -16.18 -15.69
C ASP A 33 -7.71 -14.70 -16.08
N ILE A 34 -6.73 -14.17 -16.83
CA ILE A 34 -6.73 -12.76 -17.24
C ILE A 34 -7.62 -12.59 -18.46
N VAL A 35 -8.87 -12.21 -18.21
CA VAL A 35 -9.90 -12.07 -19.25
C VAL A 35 -9.80 -10.75 -20.02
N ALA A 36 -9.18 -9.71 -19.43
CA ALA A 36 -8.87 -8.45 -20.12
C ALA A 36 -7.75 -7.67 -19.41
N GLN A 37 -7.00 -6.87 -20.16
CA GLN A 37 -6.12 -5.85 -19.64
C GLN A 37 -6.38 -4.54 -20.38
N ILE A 38 -6.82 -3.51 -19.66
CA ILE A 38 -7.34 -2.26 -20.21
C ILE A 38 -6.28 -1.15 -20.07
N GLY A 39 -6.08 -0.42 -21.13
CA GLY A 39 -5.15 0.72 -21.18
C GLY A 39 -5.86 2.08 -21.10
N PHE A 40 -5.59 2.90 -22.12
CA PHE A 40 -6.15 4.25 -22.20
C PHE A 40 -7.54 4.32 -22.82
N ASP A 41 -7.93 3.30 -23.57
CA ASP A 41 -9.27 3.23 -24.17
C ASP A 41 -10.26 2.65 -23.17
N LEU A 42 -11.00 3.53 -22.51
CA LEU A 42 -11.98 3.14 -21.49
C LEU A 42 -13.21 2.42 -22.09
N SER A 43 -13.45 2.53 -23.41
CA SER A 43 -14.52 1.78 -24.07
C SER A 43 -14.27 0.26 -24.03
N GLU A 44 -13.00 -0.17 -23.93
CA GLU A 44 -12.64 -1.57 -23.73
C GLU A 44 -13.13 -2.07 -22.36
N LEU A 45 -13.11 -1.21 -21.30
CA LEU A 45 -13.61 -1.59 -19.98
C LEU A 45 -15.14 -1.66 -19.93
N GLU A 46 -15.83 -0.78 -20.66
CA GLU A 46 -17.29 -0.82 -20.79
C GLU A 46 -17.76 -2.13 -21.39
N ASN A 47 -17.01 -2.67 -22.37
CA ASN A 47 -17.30 -3.91 -23.08
C ASN A 47 -16.60 -5.14 -22.49
N ALA A 48 -15.78 -4.98 -21.46
CA ALA A 48 -15.05 -6.08 -20.84
C ALA A 48 -16.03 -7.09 -20.20
N PRO A 49 -15.70 -8.41 -20.30
CA PRO A 49 -16.51 -9.45 -19.70
C PRO A 49 -16.58 -9.30 -18.17
N ALA A 50 -17.61 -9.87 -17.55
CA ALA A 50 -17.67 -9.96 -16.10
C ALA A 50 -16.52 -10.80 -15.57
N ALA A 51 -15.92 -10.34 -14.48
CA ALA A 51 -14.81 -10.99 -13.79
C ALA A 51 -15.09 -11.14 -12.30
N ASP A 52 -14.33 -11.98 -11.62
CA ASP A 52 -14.40 -12.11 -10.15
C ASP A 52 -13.73 -10.93 -9.44
N VAL A 53 -12.69 -10.37 -10.07
CA VAL A 53 -11.93 -9.25 -9.56
C VAL A 53 -11.42 -8.33 -10.67
N ILE A 54 -11.41 -7.02 -10.41
CA ILE A 54 -10.63 -6.04 -11.16
C ILE A 54 -9.49 -5.54 -10.29
N ILE A 55 -8.26 -5.58 -10.83
CA ILE A 55 -7.05 -5.07 -10.19
C ILE A 55 -6.65 -3.78 -10.89
N ASP A 56 -6.82 -2.65 -10.21
CA ASP A 56 -6.59 -1.31 -10.75
C ASP A 56 -5.26 -0.70 -10.25
N PHE A 57 -4.30 -0.56 -11.15
CA PHE A 57 -3.06 0.17 -10.97
C PHE A 57 -2.85 1.15 -12.13
N SER A 58 -3.79 2.05 -12.30
CA SER A 58 -3.87 2.97 -13.44
C SER A 58 -3.65 4.44 -13.05
N ASN A 59 -4.65 5.25 -13.20
CA ASN A 59 -4.65 6.68 -12.94
C ASN A 59 -6.00 7.12 -12.36
N VAL A 60 -6.00 8.18 -11.54
CA VAL A 60 -7.24 8.72 -10.95
C VAL A 60 -8.30 9.11 -11.99
N ALA A 61 -7.90 9.47 -13.20
CA ALA A 61 -8.82 9.80 -14.29
C ALA A 61 -9.69 8.62 -14.77
N THR A 62 -9.32 7.38 -14.43
CA THR A 62 -10.10 6.18 -14.81
C THR A 62 -11.11 5.78 -13.73
N PHE A 63 -11.17 6.51 -12.61
CA PHE A 63 -11.98 6.18 -11.44
C PHE A 63 -13.43 5.84 -11.77
N ASP A 64 -14.12 6.74 -12.50
CA ASP A 64 -15.54 6.57 -12.81
C ASP A 64 -15.81 5.33 -13.69
N ALA A 65 -14.92 5.05 -14.64
CA ALA A 65 -15.02 3.85 -15.49
C ALA A 65 -14.82 2.57 -14.67
N VAL A 66 -13.85 2.56 -13.75
CA VAL A 66 -13.59 1.41 -12.86
C VAL A 66 -14.80 1.16 -11.95
N VAL A 67 -15.36 2.22 -11.34
CA VAL A 67 -16.55 2.10 -10.48
C VAL A 67 -17.74 1.59 -11.31
N ALA A 68 -18.00 2.14 -12.49
CA ALA A 68 -19.08 1.69 -13.36
C ALA A 68 -18.93 0.22 -13.78
N TYR A 69 -17.70 -0.24 -14.05
CA TYR A 69 -17.45 -1.65 -14.30
C TYR A 69 -17.81 -2.53 -13.11
N VAL A 70 -17.41 -2.14 -11.92
CA VAL A 70 -17.68 -2.87 -10.66
C VAL A 70 -19.20 -2.90 -10.38
N GLU A 71 -19.89 -1.77 -10.51
CA GLU A 71 -21.35 -1.66 -10.34
C GLU A 71 -22.09 -2.57 -11.32
N ARG A 72 -21.64 -2.64 -12.58
CA ARG A 72 -22.23 -3.48 -13.62
C ARG A 72 -22.02 -4.98 -13.41
N THR A 73 -20.84 -5.36 -12.90
CA THR A 73 -20.41 -6.77 -12.88
C THR A 73 -20.46 -7.43 -11.52
N GLY A 74 -20.44 -6.64 -10.43
CA GLY A 74 -20.29 -7.14 -9.06
C GLY A 74 -18.88 -7.64 -8.74
N ALA A 75 -17.89 -7.37 -9.60
CA ALA A 75 -16.51 -7.77 -9.39
C ALA A 75 -15.95 -7.17 -8.10
N ALA A 76 -15.08 -7.92 -7.42
CA ALA A 76 -14.27 -7.35 -6.34
C ALA A 76 -13.29 -6.32 -6.91
N LEU A 77 -12.99 -5.26 -6.16
CA LEU A 77 -12.03 -4.21 -6.56
C LEU A 77 -10.80 -4.23 -5.68
N VAL A 78 -9.63 -4.43 -6.28
CA VAL A 78 -8.31 -4.19 -5.67
C VAL A 78 -7.72 -2.94 -6.31
N SER A 79 -7.79 -1.78 -5.63
CA SER A 79 -7.30 -0.52 -6.17
C SER A 79 -5.99 -0.08 -5.51
N GLY A 80 -4.94 0.04 -6.33
CA GLY A 80 -3.64 0.61 -6.00
C GLY A 80 -3.42 2.00 -6.64
N THR A 81 -4.42 2.54 -7.32
CA THR A 81 -4.38 3.90 -7.85
C THR A 81 -4.40 4.91 -6.70
N THR A 82 -3.49 5.87 -6.72
CA THR A 82 -3.32 6.89 -5.67
C THR A 82 -3.78 8.26 -6.15
N GLY A 83 -4.08 9.16 -5.20
CA GLY A 83 -4.50 10.53 -5.48
C GLY A 83 -6.00 10.71 -5.61
N TYR A 84 -6.80 9.80 -5.11
CA TYR A 84 -8.25 9.96 -4.99
C TYR A 84 -8.62 11.13 -4.09
N THR A 85 -9.68 11.85 -4.44
CA THR A 85 -10.27 12.88 -3.59
C THR A 85 -11.03 12.24 -2.43
N PRO A 86 -11.36 13.00 -1.35
CA PRO A 86 -12.23 12.51 -0.28
C PRO A 86 -13.55 11.93 -0.81
N GLU A 87 -14.19 12.60 -1.76
CA GLU A 87 -15.46 12.19 -2.37
C GLU A 87 -15.32 10.87 -3.14
N GLN A 88 -14.19 10.68 -3.85
CA GLN A 88 -13.90 9.40 -4.52
C GLN A 88 -13.67 8.28 -3.51
N MET A 89 -12.99 8.57 -2.40
CA MET A 89 -12.79 7.60 -1.33
C MET A 89 -14.11 7.22 -0.64
N ASP A 90 -15.02 8.17 -0.45
CA ASP A 90 -16.35 7.89 0.08
C ASP A 90 -17.16 7.02 -0.88
N ARG A 91 -17.10 7.29 -2.18
CA ARG A 91 -17.74 6.45 -3.20
C ARG A 91 -17.19 5.01 -3.22
N LEU A 92 -15.88 4.80 -2.96
CA LEU A 92 -15.33 3.45 -2.80
C LEU A 92 -15.86 2.75 -1.54
N ARG A 93 -16.07 3.48 -0.44
CA ARG A 93 -16.69 2.93 0.78
C ARG A 93 -18.14 2.53 0.53
N ASP A 94 -18.91 3.37 -0.17
CA ASP A 94 -20.28 3.08 -0.53
C ASP A 94 -20.39 1.87 -1.47
N LEU A 95 -19.47 1.76 -2.44
CA LEU A 95 -19.38 0.59 -3.33
C LEU A 95 -19.16 -0.71 -2.53
N GLY A 96 -18.46 -0.62 -1.38
CA GLY A 96 -18.29 -1.73 -0.45
C GLY A 96 -19.59 -2.29 0.14
N GLN A 97 -20.71 -1.55 0.09
CA GLN A 97 -22.01 -2.06 0.50
C GLN A 97 -22.58 -3.11 -0.48
N CYS A 98 -22.14 -3.08 -1.72
CA CYS A 98 -22.63 -3.97 -2.78
C CYS A 98 -21.64 -5.05 -3.17
N THR A 99 -20.34 -4.82 -3.01
CA THR A 99 -19.28 -5.76 -3.38
C THR A 99 -18.07 -5.65 -2.45
N ARG A 100 -17.01 -6.37 -2.75
CA ARG A 100 -15.76 -6.38 -1.98
C ARG A 100 -14.80 -5.36 -2.58
N VAL A 101 -14.49 -4.33 -1.82
CA VAL A 101 -13.63 -3.24 -2.25
C VAL A 101 -12.44 -3.12 -1.32
N MET A 102 -11.26 -3.04 -1.88
CA MET A 102 -10.04 -2.73 -1.14
C MET A 102 -9.26 -1.63 -1.86
N HIS A 103 -8.84 -0.62 -1.10
CA HIS A 103 -7.92 0.41 -1.58
C HIS A 103 -6.71 0.49 -0.66
N SER A 104 -5.52 0.58 -1.25
CA SER A 104 -4.28 0.83 -0.52
C SER A 104 -3.26 1.57 -1.38
N GLY A 105 -2.59 2.55 -0.79
CA GLY A 105 -1.42 3.19 -1.41
C GLY A 105 -0.14 2.35 -1.35
N ASN A 106 -0.15 1.23 -0.61
CA ASN A 106 0.99 0.32 -0.48
C ASN A 106 0.50 -1.13 -0.34
N TYR A 107 0.98 -2.00 -1.20
CA TYR A 107 0.64 -3.43 -1.25
C TYR A 107 1.78 -4.33 -0.75
N SER A 108 2.76 -3.80 -0.05
CA SER A 108 3.84 -4.60 0.54
C SER A 108 3.38 -5.26 1.83
N ILE A 109 3.33 -6.59 1.85
CA ILE A 109 3.06 -7.38 3.07
C ILE A 109 4.10 -7.06 4.16
N GLY A 110 5.36 -6.87 3.77
CA GLY A 110 6.43 -6.51 4.70
C GLY A 110 6.24 -5.13 5.33
N ILE A 111 5.73 -4.14 4.59
CA ILE A 111 5.41 -2.82 5.14
C ILE A 111 4.18 -2.89 6.07
N ALA A 112 3.16 -3.66 5.73
CA ALA A 112 2.02 -3.86 6.61
C ALA A 112 2.43 -4.53 7.93
N ALA A 113 3.27 -5.56 7.89
CA ALA A 113 3.84 -6.18 9.08
C ALA A 113 4.71 -5.20 9.87
N LEU A 114 5.57 -4.41 9.19
CA LEU A 114 6.41 -3.40 9.84
C LEU A 114 5.57 -2.36 10.60
N ARG A 115 4.44 -1.90 10.03
CA ARG A 115 3.52 -0.96 10.71
C ARG A 115 3.01 -1.52 12.04
N HIS A 116 2.60 -2.79 12.07
CA HIS A 116 2.14 -3.44 13.30
C HIS A 116 3.26 -3.53 14.34
N LEU A 117 4.48 -3.91 13.91
CA LEU A 117 5.64 -4.00 14.78
C LEU A 117 6.06 -2.63 15.33
N VAL A 118 6.03 -1.57 14.50
CA VAL A 118 6.32 -0.19 14.91
C VAL A 118 5.29 0.28 15.94
N ALA A 119 3.99 0.08 15.69
CA ALA A 119 2.95 0.45 16.64
C ALA A 119 3.07 -0.32 17.97
N GLN A 120 3.49 -1.58 17.93
CA GLN A 120 3.76 -2.36 19.14
C GLN A 120 5.00 -1.84 19.87
N ALA A 121 6.11 -1.63 19.15
CA ALA A 121 7.35 -1.11 19.72
C ALA A 121 7.14 0.26 20.40
N THR A 122 6.36 1.14 19.78
CA THR A 122 6.01 2.45 20.38
C THR A 122 5.38 2.30 21.75
N ARG A 123 4.44 1.35 21.91
CA ARG A 123 3.77 1.09 23.21
C ARG A 123 4.67 0.42 24.24
N GLU A 124 5.56 -0.47 23.79
CA GLU A 124 6.42 -1.28 24.68
C GLU A 124 7.72 -0.55 25.10
N LEU A 125 8.09 0.54 24.41
CA LEU A 125 9.30 1.32 24.63
C LEU A 125 8.98 2.78 25.01
N PRO A 126 8.22 3.02 26.10
CA PRO A 126 7.86 4.37 26.51
C PRO A 126 9.11 5.19 26.87
N GLY A 127 9.20 6.41 26.33
CA GLY A 127 10.31 7.31 26.59
C GLY A 127 11.54 7.09 25.72
N PHE A 128 11.52 6.14 24.80
CA PHE A 128 12.56 6.04 23.76
C PHE A 128 12.36 7.12 22.71
N ASP A 129 13.45 7.69 22.21
CA ASP A 129 13.45 8.63 21.11
C ASP A 129 13.21 7.92 19.78
N CYS A 130 12.24 8.36 18.97
CA CYS A 130 11.91 7.74 17.71
C CYS A 130 12.46 8.53 16.51
N GLU A 131 13.16 7.85 15.62
CA GLU A 131 13.66 8.39 14.36
C GLU A 131 13.25 7.49 13.18
N ILE A 132 12.78 8.09 12.09
CA ILE A 132 12.38 7.39 10.87
C ILE A 132 13.29 7.85 9.73
N VAL A 133 13.98 6.90 9.10
CA VAL A 133 14.86 7.15 7.95
C VAL A 133 14.33 6.38 6.75
N GLU A 134 14.15 7.06 5.61
CA GLU A 134 13.79 6.40 4.37
C GLU A 134 14.80 6.70 3.26
N THR A 135 15.10 5.70 2.45
CA THR A 135 16.02 5.82 1.32
C THR A 135 15.36 5.36 0.03
N HIS A 136 15.38 6.19 -1.00
CA HIS A 136 14.89 5.86 -2.35
C HIS A 136 15.88 6.31 -3.43
N HIS A 137 15.59 5.87 -4.66
CA HIS A 137 16.35 6.27 -5.84
C HIS A 137 16.35 7.80 -6.04
N ASN A 138 17.35 8.30 -6.76
CA ASN A 138 17.57 9.72 -7.00
C ASN A 138 16.51 10.41 -7.90
N GLN A 139 15.59 9.64 -8.50
CA GLN A 139 14.47 10.15 -9.31
C GLN A 139 13.15 10.29 -8.53
N LYS A 140 13.13 9.97 -7.21
CA LYS A 140 11.93 10.13 -6.40
C LYS A 140 11.71 11.60 -6.04
N VAL A 141 10.53 12.12 -6.40
CA VAL A 141 10.21 13.56 -6.28
C VAL A 141 9.60 13.95 -4.94
N ASP A 142 8.85 13.04 -4.32
CA ASP A 142 8.21 13.29 -3.01
C ASP A 142 9.16 12.92 -1.86
N ALA A 143 9.14 13.72 -0.80
CA ALA A 143 9.81 13.49 0.48
C ALA A 143 9.00 14.12 1.63
N PRO A 144 8.76 13.41 2.74
CA PRO A 144 8.97 11.98 2.92
C PRO A 144 8.08 11.14 1.99
N SER A 145 8.51 9.87 1.77
CA SER A 145 7.72 8.91 0.99
C SER A 145 6.36 8.61 1.66
N GLY A 146 5.37 8.16 0.86
CA GLY A 146 4.08 7.72 1.41
C GLY A 146 4.23 6.64 2.47
N THR A 147 5.18 5.70 2.31
CA THR A 147 5.46 4.65 3.29
C THR A 147 6.05 5.22 4.59
N ALA A 148 6.95 6.21 4.51
CA ALA A 148 7.48 6.85 5.71
C ALA A 148 6.37 7.57 6.50
N LYS A 149 5.42 8.20 5.81
CA LYS A 149 4.23 8.80 6.45
C LYS A 149 3.35 7.74 7.12
N LEU A 150 3.12 6.58 6.47
CA LEU A 150 2.38 5.47 7.09
C LEU A 150 3.06 4.94 8.37
N LEU A 151 4.38 4.96 8.44
CA LEU A 151 5.12 4.56 9.64
C LEU A 151 5.07 5.63 10.72
N LEU A 152 5.13 6.91 10.35
CA LEU A 152 4.88 8.02 11.27
C LEU A 152 3.47 7.94 11.89
N ASP A 153 2.45 7.73 11.04
CA ASP A 153 1.07 7.57 11.49
C ASP A 153 0.94 6.39 12.47
N ALA A 154 1.65 5.28 12.22
CA ALA A 154 1.66 4.13 13.12
C ALA A 154 2.23 4.44 14.52
N VAL A 155 3.25 5.31 14.60
CA VAL A 155 3.78 5.78 15.90
C VAL A 155 2.78 6.70 16.60
N VAL A 156 2.23 7.69 15.88
CA VAL A 156 1.29 8.67 16.45
C VAL A 156 -0.01 8.02 16.90
N GLU A 157 -0.56 7.11 16.07
CA GLU A 157 -1.80 6.39 16.38
C GLU A 157 -1.64 5.37 17.51
N ALA A 158 -0.42 4.85 17.73
CA ALA A 158 -0.15 3.93 18.82
C ALA A 158 -0.28 4.59 20.20
N GLU A 159 0.06 5.88 20.31
CA GLU A 159 0.02 6.69 21.55
C GLU A 159 -0.54 8.09 21.25
N PRO A 160 -1.87 8.23 21.00
CA PRO A 160 -2.46 9.51 20.57
C PRO A 160 -2.30 10.65 21.57
N GLU A 161 -2.26 10.33 22.86
CA GLU A 161 -2.15 11.33 23.96
C GLU A 161 -0.69 11.76 24.23
N ALA A 162 0.29 11.09 23.61
CA ALA A 162 1.70 11.44 23.83
C ALA A 162 2.07 12.81 23.25
N GLY A 163 1.32 13.28 22.25
CA GLY A 163 1.57 14.56 21.59
C GLY A 163 2.78 14.54 20.66
N TYR A 164 3.09 13.38 20.11
CA TYR A 164 4.17 13.23 19.13
C TYR A 164 3.98 14.11 17.90
N HIS A 165 5.08 14.66 17.38
CA HIS A 165 5.09 15.50 16.20
C HIS A 165 6.35 15.25 15.34
N PRO A 166 6.23 15.32 13.99
CA PRO A 166 7.37 15.09 13.11
C PRO A 166 8.32 16.29 13.04
N VAL A 167 9.62 16.03 12.97
CA VAL A 167 10.67 16.99 12.67
C VAL A 167 11.44 16.56 11.43
N TYR A 168 11.40 17.38 10.38
CA TYR A 168 11.96 17.08 9.07
C TYR A 168 13.40 17.60 8.95
N GLY A 169 14.34 16.80 9.43
CA GLY A 169 15.77 17.11 9.42
C GLY A 169 16.19 18.05 10.55
N ARG A 170 17.50 18.13 10.76
CA ARG A 170 18.16 19.04 11.71
C ARG A 170 19.36 19.66 11.05
N GLU A 171 19.58 20.98 11.24
CA GLU A 171 20.72 21.70 10.70
C GLU A 171 21.20 22.75 11.70
N GLY A 172 22.52 22.91 11.85
CA GLY A 172 23.14 23.90 12.71
C GLY A 172 22.96 23.61 14.20
N MET A 173 22.81 24.67 14.99
CA MET A 173 22.64 24.59 16.44
C MET A 173 21.15 24.56 16.82
N CYS A 174 20.52 23.40 16.72
CA CYS A 174 19.09 23.22 16.95
C CYS A 174 18.71 22.92 18.42
N GLY A 175 19.68 22.90 19.35
CA GLY A 175 19.41 22.59 20.75
C GLY A 175 19.28 21.10 21.05
N ALA A 176 18.87 20.77 22.28
CA ALA A 176 18.56 19.39 22.64
C ALA A 176 17.25 18.95 21.97
N ARG A 177 17.16 17.65 21.66
CA ARG A 177 15.96 17.03 21.09
C ARG A 177 14.78 17.14 22.05
N ASP A 178 13.61 17.51 21.55
CA ASP A 178 12.36 17.40 22.32
C ASP A 178 11.97 15.91 22.45
N PRO A 179 11.61 15.41 23.64
CA PRO A 179 11.19 14.02 23.82
C PRO A 179 9.97 13.60 22.99
N LYS A 180 9.19 14.56 22.48
CA LYS A 180 8.02 14.31 21.64
C LYS A 180 8.29 14.39 20.13
N GLU A 181 9.50 14.72 19.73
CA GLU A 181 9.89 14.69 18.32
C GLU A 181 9.89 13.27 17.77
N ILE A 182 9.44 13.13 16.54
CA ILE A 182 9.73 11.99 15.67
C ILE A 182 10.57 12.52 14.51
N GLY A 183 11.86 12.17 14.47
CA GLY A 183 12.71 12.61 13.37
C GLY A 183 12.32 11.93 12.07
N MET A 184 12.25 12.70 10.98
CA MET A 184 11.88 12.22 9.64
C MET A 184 12.96 12.59 8.64
N HIS A 185 13.69 11.59 8.13
CA HIS A 185 14.84 11.81 7.24
C HIS A 185 14.67 11.07 5.92
N SER A 186 14.87 11.79 4.82
CA SER A 186 14.71 11.26 3.47
C SER A 186 16.03 11.28 2.71
N LEU A 187 16.57 10.10 2.41
CA LEU A 187 17.77 9.92 1.61
C LEU A 187 17.41 9.62 0.15
N ARG A 188 18.17 10.18 -0.78
CA ARG A 188 18.01 9.96 -2.23
C ARG A 188 19.36 9.55 -2.83
N GLY A 189 19.40 8.35 -3.45
CA GLY A 189 20.65 7.85 -4.03
C GLY A 189 20.47 6.65 -4.95
N GLY A 190 21.26 6.60 -6.00
CA GLY A 190 21.32 5.48 -6.92
C GLY A 190 19.95 5.02 -7.43
N THR A 191 19.74 3.71 -7.40
CA THR A 191 18.53 3.02 -7.89
C THR A 191 17.76 2.31 -6.77
N VAL A 192 17.93 2.74 -5.51
CA VAL A 192 17.31 2.11 -4.35
C VAL A 192 15.77 2.08 -4.52
N ALA A 193 15.19 0.89 -4.46
CA ALA A 193 13.74 0.74 -4.66
C ALA A 193 12.92 1.28 -3.48
N GLY A 194 13.47 1.17 -2.26
CA GLY A 194 12.91 1.70 -1.02
C GLY A 194 13.46 0.97 0.20
N VAL A 195 14.00 1.72 1.15
CA VAL A 195 14.38 1.24 2.49
C VAL A 195 13.68 2.14 3.49
N HIS A 196 13.10 1.55 4.51
CA HIS A 196 12.45 2.27 5.59
C HIS A 196 12.93 1.68 6.90
N GLU A 197 13.41 2.53 7.77
CA GLU A 197 13.95 2.18 9.06
C GLU A 197 13.29 3.05 10.13
N VAL A 198 12.86 2.41 11.21
CA VAL A 198 12.32 3.06 12.40
C VAL A 198 13.17 2.62 13.58
N SER A 199 13.89 3.56 14.16
CA SER A 199 14.78 3.33 15.29
C SER A 199 14.21 3.97 16.56
N PHE A 200 14.28 3.22 17.65
CA PHE A 200 13.92 3.64 18.99
C PHE A 200 15.19 3.64 19.85
N PHE A 201 15.57 4.80 20.37
CA PHE A 201 16.79 5.00 21.14
C PHE A 201 16.46 5.16 22.62
N GLY A 202 16.88 4.21 23.43
CA GLY A 202 16.82 4.24 24.88
C GLY A 202 18.14 4.65 25.51
N GLN A 203 18.23 4.53 26.83
CA GLN A 203 19.49 4.74 27.51
C GLN A 203 20.38 3.48 27.32
N ASP A 204 21.52 3.66 26.66
CA ASP A 204 22.53 2.62 26.39
C ASP A 204 22.00 1.45 25.52
N GLU A 205 20.86 1.60 24.84
CA GLU A 205 20.30 0.60 23.93
C GLU A 205 19.53 1.22 22.75
N GLU A 206 19.39 0.45 21.70
CA GLU A 206 18.66 0.81 20.47
C GLU A 206 17.87 -0.38 19.95
N VAL A 207 16.65 -0.12 19.49
CA VAL A 207 15.86 -1.10 18.73
C VAL A 207 15.55 -0.53 17.35
N THR A 208 15.98 -1.21 16.29
CA THR A 208 15.76 -0.77 14.92
C THR A 208 14.94 -1.80 14.14
N LEU A 209 13.85 -1.35 13.52
CA LEU A 209 12.97 -2.12 12.65
C LEU A 209 13.16 -1.65 11.20
N THR A 210 13.59 -2.54 10.32
CA THR A 210 13.93 -2.19 8.93
C THR A 210 13.17 -3.03 7.92
N HIS A 211 12.60 -2.36 6.90
CA HIS A 211 12.11 -2.99 5.68
C HIS A 211 12.92 -2.51 4.48
N ARG A 212 13.38 -3.46 3.66
CA ARG A 212 14.07 -3.20 2.40
C ARG A 212 13.30 -3.82 1.22
N ALA A 213 12.84 -2.98 0.32
CA ALA A 213 12.32 -3.43 -0.98
C ALA A 213 13.49 -3.68 -1.94
N THR A 214 13.60 -4.87 -2.48
CA THR A 214 14.61 -5.22 -3.49
C THR A 214 14.13 -4.97 -4.91
N SER A 215 12.79 -4.96 -5.11
CA SER A 215 12.16 -4.62 -6.38
C SER A 215 10.70 -4.20 -6.17
N ARG A 216 10.03 -3.72 -7.23
CA ARG A 216 8.58 -3.45 -7.21
C ARG A 216 7.71 -4.71 -7.20
N GLN A 217 8.31 -5.88 -7.38
CA GLN A 217 7.61 -7.17 -7.34
C GLN A 217 6.86 -7.38 -6.03
N ILE A 218 7.35 -6.81 -4.92
CA ILE A 218 6.68 -6.90 -3.61
C ILE A 218 5.24 -6.36 -3.63
N PHE A 219 4.99 -5.29 -4.38
CA PHE A 219 3.65 -4.69 -4.50
C PHE A 219 2.72 -5.54 -5.36
N VAL A 220 3.28 -6.15 -6.42
CA VAL A 220 2.55 -7.07 -7.29
C VAL A 220 2.14 -8.33 -6.53
N ASN A 221 3.08 -8.93 -5.81
CA ASN A 221 2.83 -10.11 -5.00
C ASN A 221 1.74 -9.84 -3.95
N GLY A 222 1.80 -8.69 -3.28
CA GLY A 222 0.78 -8.30 -2.31
C GLY A 222 -0.57 -8.02 -2.94
N ALA A 223 -0.64 -7.37 -4.11
CA ALA A 223 -1.90 -7.11 -4.80
C ALA A 223 -2.58 -8.40 -5.26
N LEU A 224 -1.81 -9.36 -5.80
CA LEU A 224 -2.33 -10.66 -6.22
C LEU A 224 -2.76 -11.52 -5.04
N ALA A 225 -1.97 -11.55 -3.95
CA ALA A 225 -2.37 -12.24 -2.72
C ALA A 225 -3.64 -11.64 -2.11
N ALA A 226 -3.75 -10.31 -2.13
CA ALA A 226 -4.95 -9.63 -1.66
C ALA A 226 -6.17 -9.91 -2.56
N ALA A 227 -6.01 -9.97 -3.88
CA ALA A 227 -7.07 -10.33 -4.80
C ALA A 227 -7.63 -11.73 -4.50
N GLN A 228 -6.74 -12.73 -4.29
CA GLN A 228 -7.14 -14.10 -3.94
C GLN A 228 -7.96 -14.15 -2.64
N LYS A 229 -7.57 -13.40 -1.62
CA LYS A 229 -8.28 -13.35 -0.34
C LYS A 229 -9.57 -12.53 -0.43
N LEU A 230 -9.56 -11.41 -1.16
CA LEU A 230 -10.69 -10.50 -1.25
C LEU A 230 -11.91 -11.13 -1.92
N VAL A 231 -11.72 -11.93 -2.97
CA VAL A 231 -12.82 -12.57 -3.71
C VAL A 231 -13.63 -13.57 -2.86
N THR A 232 -13.08 -14.01 -1.73
CA THR A 232 -13.75 -14.93 -0.80
C THR A 232 -14.42 -14.25 0.38
N ARG A 233 -14.28 -12.90 0.50
CA ARG A 233 -14.87 -12.11 1.59
C ARG A 233 -16.34 -11.78 1.30
N GLU A 234 -17.06 -11.40 2.34
CA GLU A 234 -18.38 -10.76 2.20
C GLU A 234 -18.23 -9.35 1.61
N PRO A 235 -19.30 -8.74 1.04
CA PRO A 235 -19.27 -7.35 0.66
C PRO A 235 -18.78 -6.44 1.78
N GLY A 236 -17.93 -5.48 1.46
CA GLY A 236 -17.32 -4.59 2.44
C GLY A 236 -16.22 -3.73 1.83
N PHE A 237 -15.87 -2.63 2.51
CA PHE A 237 -14.67 -1.86 2.23
C PHE A 237 -13.57 -2.29 3.21
N TYR A 238 -12.45 -2.75 2.68
CA TYR A 238 -11.36 -3.35 3.45
C TYR A 238 -10.07 -2.57 3.31
N THR A 239 -9.31 -2.46 4.39
CA THR A 239 -7.90 -2.10 4.34
C THR A 239 -7.05 -3.30 3.91
N PHE A 240 -5.83 -3.04 3.44
CA PHE A 240 -4.88 -4.10 3.09
C PHE A 240 -4.59 -5.02 4.28
N ASP A 241 -4.43 -4.44 5.48
CA ASP A 241 -4.16 -5.18 6.71
C ASP A 241 -5.32 -6.13 7.07
N GLN A 242 -6.57 -5.68 6.95
CA GLN A 242 -7.75 -6.51 7.20
C GLN A 242 -7.84 -7.69 6.23
N VAL A 243 -7.44 -7.51 4.97
CA VAL A 243 -7.45 -8.59 3.99
C VAL A 243 -6.31 -9.58 4.23
N MET A 244 -5.15 -9.08 4.62
CA MET A 244 -3.95 -9.93 4.72
C MET A 244 -3.82 -10.66 6.05
N PHE A 245 -4.23 -10.06 7.17
CA PHE A 245 -3.91 -10.55 8.52
C PHE A 245 -5.13 -10.89 9.40
N ALA A 246 -6.36 -10.57 8.96
CA ALA A 246 -7.60 -10.89 9.70
C ALA A 246 -8.19 -12.25 9.31
#